data_906658e8d6191313f669470a7aa47455
#
_entry.id   906658e8d6191313f669470a7aa47455
#
_cell.length_a   1.000
_cell.length_b   1.000
_cell.length_c   1.000
_cell.angle_alpha   90.00
_cell.angle_beta   90.00
_cell.angle_gamma   90.00
#
_symmetry.space_group_name_H-M   'P 1'
#
loop_
_entity.id
_entity.type
_entity.pdbx_description
1 polymer ?
#
loop_
_entity_poly.entity_id
_entity_poly.type
_entity_poly.pdbx_seq_one_letter_code
_entity_poly.pdbx_strand_id
1 'polypeptide(L)'
;MEKLKKRRFLFSAVRLAVQIVCFILLPTVYIGALDGILAIYLATIQQNFSAALLPQLIEVLATVPVTFFLGRFFCGWMCAFGSYTDFVYRISQKLFHKKLKLSERMDRWMKLIKYAILLILAITVWTLGKTAFLSVSPWDAFGMLATVGKVPNLAYVASSMTAGLILLLIVTALSAVTERFFCRYLCPMGAVFSLTSLLRVARIKKPSAGCGKCRICTESCAMGIPLYQIDTVRSGECIHCMKCIAACPRNNARLSVTGSDMRPLVASTVAAAAMTGFTYLGNFSFNHRSMRSLSFSFL
;
A
#
# COMPACT_ATOMS: atom_id res chain seq x y z
N MET A 1 26.39 -15.69 10.99
CA MET A 1 25.27 -15.95 10.04
C MET A 1 23.95 -16.16 10.74
N GLU A 2 23.90 -16.83 11.88
CA GLU A 2 22.70 -17.14 12.65
C GLU A 2 21.95 -15.90 13.15
N LYS A 3 22.64 -14.91 13.72
CA LYS A 3 22.05 -13.62 14.13
C LYS A 3 21.32 -12.91 12.98
N LEU A 4 21.85 -12.99 11.76
CA LEU A 4 21.21 -12.38 10.58
C LEU A 4 19.94 -13.15 10.17
N LYS A 5 19.96 -14.49 10.21
CA LYS A 5 18.78 -15.32 9.94
C LYS A 5 17.69 -15.04 10.96
N LYS A 6 18.01 -15.02 12.26
CA LYS A 6 17.09 -14.70 13.35
C LYS A 6 16.47 -13.31 13.20
N ARG A 7 17.28 -12.30 12.86
CA ARG A 7 16.78 -10.92 12.61
C ARG A 7 15.84 -10.86 11.42
N ARG A 8 16.17 -11.50 10.30
CA ARG A 8 15.28 -11.56 9.12
C ARG A 8 13.97 -12.27 9.42
N PHE A 9 14.04 -13.37 10.15
CA PHE A 9 12.86 -14.13 10.55
C PHE A 9 11.95 -13.31 11.46
N LEU A 10 12.49 -12.75 12.55
CA LEU A 10 11.73 -11.91 13.48
C LEU A 10 11.07 -10.73 12.76
N PHE A 11 11.83 -10.03 11.90
CA PHE A 11 11.30 -8.91 11.13
C PHE A 11 10.17 -9.34 10.19
N SER A 12 10.34 -10.47 9.51
CA SER A 12 9.33 -11.01 8.61
C SER A 12 8.07 -11.46 9.36
N ALA A 13 8.22 -12.05 10.55
CA ALA A 13 7.12 -12.50 11.39
C ALA A 13 6.31 -11.32 11.95
N VAL A 14 6.97 -10.30 12.51
CA VAL A 14 6.30 -9.09 13.01
C VAL A 14 5.56 -8.38 11.87
N ARG A 15 6.20 -8.22 10.70
CA ARG A 15 5.55 -7.59 9.56
C ARG A 15 4.34 -8.40 9.09
N LEU A 16 4.44 -9.73 9.04
CA LEU A 16 3.32 -10.60 8.68
C LEU A 16 2.17 -10.48 9.69
N ALA A 17 2.46 -10.45 10.98
CA ALA A 17 1.45 -10.26 12.01
C ALA A 17 0.70 -8.93 11.85
N VAL A 18 1.43 -7.82 11.64
CA VAL A 18 0.81 -6.51 11.37
C VAL A 18 -0.04 -6.57 10.09
N GLN A 19 0.45 -7.19 9.03
CA GLN A 19 -0.29 -7.34 7.77
C GLN A 19 -1.59 -8.14 7.95
N ILE A 20 -1.58 -9.22 8.73
CA ILE A 20 -2.79 -10.03 9.02
C ILE A 20 -3.78 -9.21 9.85
N VAL A 21 -3.33 -8.55 10.91
CA VAL A 21 -4.19 -7.70 11.74
C VAL A 21 -4.84 -6.59 10.89
N CYS A 22 -4.05 -5.87 10.08
CA CYS A 22 -4.58 -4.82 9.21
C CYS A 22 -5.50 -5.39 8.11
N PHE A 23 -5.23 -6.58 7.59
CA PHE A 23 -6.10 -7.24 6.62
C PHE A 23 -7.49 -7.54 7.20
N ILE A 24 -7.56 -7.96 8.46
CA ILE A 24 -8.83 -8.27 9.14
C ILE A 24 -9.57 -6.98 9.54
N LEU A 25 -8.85 -5.99 10.10
CA LEU A 25 -9.45 -4.78 10.64
C LEU A 25 -9.74 -3.71 9.57
N LEU A 26 -8.93 -3.64 8.52
CA LEU A 26 -8.91 -2.56 7.53
C LEU A 26 -8.89 -3.09 6.07
N PRO A 27 -9.80 -4.00 5.68
CA PRO A 27 -9.73 -4.66 4.37
C PRO A 27 -9.90 -3.69 3.20
N THR A 28 -10.64 -2.59 3.36
CA THR A 28 -11.05 -1.67 2.28
C THR A 28 -10.42 -0.28 2.34
N VAL A 29 -9.63 0.05 3.36
CA VAL A 29 -9.07 1.41 3.54
C VAL A 29 -8.27 1.92 2.33
N TYR A 30 -7.66 1.02 1.56
CA TYR A 30 -6.93 1.42 0.35
C TYR A 30 -7.84 1.90 -0.80
N ILE A 31 -9.10 1.43 -0.86
CA ILE A 31 -10.13 1.90 -1.80
C ILE A 31 -10.68 3.22 -1.27
N GLY A 32 -11.11 3.26 -0.02
CA GLY A 32 -11.70 4.44 0.61
C GLY A 32 -10.79 5.67 0.57
N ALA A 33 -9.48 5.51 0.64
CA ALA A 33 -8.55 6.63 0.49
C ALA A 33 -8.59 7.26 -0.92
N LEU A 34 -8.76 6.47 -1.99
CA LEU A 34 -8.89 7.00 -3.36
C LEU A 34 -10.27 7.64 -3.56
N ASP A 35 -11.31 6.94 -3.14
CA ASP A 35 -12.69 7.43 -3.20
C ASP A 35 -12.87 8.71 -2.37
N GLY A 36 -12.18 8.81 -1.25
CA GLY A 36 -12.17 10.00 -0.41
C GLY A 36 -11.54 11.21 -1.10
N ILE A 37 -10.44 11.03 -1.81
CA ILE A 37 -9.82 12.10 -2.61
C ILE A 37 -10.79 12.56 -3.70
N LEU A 38 -11.45 11.63 -4.40
CA LEU A 38 -12.45 11.94 -5.41
C LEU A 38 -13.66 12.65 -4.81
N ALA A 39 -14.17 12.18 -3.68
CA ALA A 39 -15.32 12.78 -3.00
C ALA A 39 -15.04 14.22 -2.55
N ILE A 40 -13.84 14.50 -2.02
CA ILE A 40 -13.40 15.84 -1.64
C ILE A 40 -13.32 16.73 -2.90
N TYR A 41 -12.75 16.23 -3.99
CA TYR A 41 -12.65 16.96 -5.26
C TYR A 41 -14.04 17.35 -5.79
N LEU A 42 -14.98 16.39 -5.86
CA LEU A 42 -16.35 16.63 -6.31
C LEU A 42 -17.11 17.60 -5.39
N ALA A 43 -16.98 17.45 -4.07
CA ALA A 43 -17.60 18.35 -3.10
C ALA A 43 -17.06 19.79 -3.24
N THR A 44 -15.78 19.94 -3.57
CA THR A 44 -15.16 21.27 -3.79
C THR A 44 -15.70 21.93 -5.06
N ILE A 45 -15.87 21.16 -6.15
CA ILE A 45 -16.43 21.69 -7.41
C ILE A 45 -17.92 22.04 -7.23
N GLN A 46 -18.69 21.16 -6.59
CA GLN A 46 -20.12 21.32 -6.40
C GLN A 46 -20.48 22.25 -5.24
N GLN A 47 -19.49 22.74 -4.49
CA GLN A 47 -19.65 23.54 -3.27
C GLN A 47 -20.62 22.92 -2.25
N ASN A 48 -20.76 21.59 -2.26
CA ASN A 48 -21.69 20.86 -1.41
C ASN A 48 -20.92 19.97 -0.42
N PHE A 49 -20.64 20.51 0.77
CA PHE A 49 -19.99 19.80 1.87
C PHE A 49 -21.04 19.22 2.80
N SER A 50 -21.40 17.96 2.60
CA SER A 50 -22.31 17.22 3.49
C SER A 50 -21.56 16.45 4.57
N ALA A 51 -22.22 16.21 5.71
CA ALA A 51 -21.67 15.40 6.78
C ALA A 51 -21.40 13.94 6.35
N ALA A 52 -21.99 13.50 5.25
CA ALA A 52 -21.74 12.18 4.66
C ALA A 52 -20.30 11.98 4.15
N LEU A 53 -19.53 13.07 3.94
CA LEU A 53 -18.14 13.04 3.53
C LEU A 53 -17.16 12.76 4.68
N LEU A 54 -17.61 12.82 5.94
CA LEU A 54 -16.74 12.66 7.12
C LEU A 54 -15.95 11.34 7.14
N PRO A 55 -16.52 10.17 6.83
CA PRO A 55 -15.75 8.92 6.83
C PRO A 55 -14.61 8.94 5.81
N GLN A 56 -14.90 9.40 4.59
CA GLN A 56 -13.89 9.51 3.52
C GLN A 56 -12.80 10.53 3.88
N LEU A 57 -13.20 11.65 4.50
CA LEU A 57 -12.25 12.65 4.98
C LEU A 57 -11.31 12.08 6.05
N ILE A 58 -11.83 11.27 6.99
CA ILE A 58 -11.04 10.59 8.02
C ILE A 58 -10.04 9.63 7.38
N GLU A 59 -10.44 8.84 6.39
CA GLU A 59 -9.54 7.92 5.70
C GLU A 59 -8.44 8.64 4.93
N VAL A 60 -8.75 9.75 4.26
CA VAL A 60 -7.75 10.60 3.59
C VAL A 60 -6.80 11.22 4.59
N LEU A 61 -7.31 11.78 5.70
CA LEU A 61 -6.50 12.37 6.77
C LEU A 61 -5.67 11.32 7.52
N ALA A 62 -6.11 10.07 7.58
CA ALA A 62 -5.32 8.99 8.16
C ALA A 62 -4.16 8.56 7.24
N THR A 63 -4.35 8.59 5.92
CA THR A 63 -3.39 8.00 4.98
C THR A 63 -2.46 9.03 4.34
N VAL A 64 -2.98 10.16 3.85
CA VAL A 64 -2.19 11.13 3.08
C VAL A 64 -1.14 11.85 3.93
N PRO A 65 -1.43 12.42 5.12
CA PRO A 65 -0.40 13.08 5.93
C PRO A 65 0.73 12.13 6.35
N VAL A 66 0.41 10.86 6.61
CA VAL A 66 1.44 9.86 6.95
C VAL A 66 2.43 9.66 5.80
N THR A 67 2.02 9.84 4.54
CA THR A 67 2.94 9.75 3.40
C THR A 67 3.98 10.87 3.37
N PHE A 68 3.69 12.04 3.92
CA PHE A 68 4.67 13.13 4.07
C PHE A 68 5.71 12.83 5.15
N PHE A 69 5.33 12.12 6.21
CA PHE A 69 6.27 11.79 7.29
C PHE A 69 7.01 10.48 7.00
N LEU A 70 6.28 9.41 6.73
CA LEU A 70 6.81 8.05 6.63
C LEU A 70 6.90 7.52 5.18
N GLY A 71 6.54 8.35 4.19
CA GLY A 71 6.45 7.91 2.80
C GLY A 71 5.34 6.88 2.60
N ARG A 72 5.48 5.98 1.64
CA ARG A 72 4.49 4.93 1.30
C ARG A 72 4.42 3.80 2.34
N PHE A 73 4.52 4.14 3.63
CA PHE A 73 4.52 3.19 4.74
C PHE A 73 3.26 2.32 4.75
N PHE A 74 2.08 2.94 4.55
CA PHE A 74 0.80 2.24 4.43
C PHE A 74 0.85 1.08 3.44
N CYS A 75 1.41 1.32 2.23
CA CYS A 75 1.54 0.28 1.21
C CYS A 75 2.45 -0.88 1.65
N GLY A 76 3.45 -0.60 2.49
CA GLY A 76 4.42 -1.59 2.96
C GLY A 76 3.91 -2.51 4.06
N TRP A 77 3.01 -2.01 4.91
CA TRP A 77 2.65 -2.66 6.18
C TRP A 77 1.16 -2.95 6.34
N MET A 78 0.27 -2.08 5.83
CA MET A 78 -1.15 -2.11 6.17
C MET A 78 -2.06 -2.46 5.00
N CYS A 79 -1.68 -2.11 3.76
CA CYS A 79 -2.52 -2.34 2.60
C CYS A 79 -2.87 -3.82 2.41
N ALA A 80 -4.15 -4.17 2.46
CA ALA A 80 -4.64 -5.54 2.36
C ALA A 80 -4.27 -6.17 1.01
N PHE A 81 -4.45 -5.46 -0.11
CA PHE A 81 -4.07 -5.93 -1.43
C PHE A 81 -2.56 -6.15 -1.57
N GLY A 82 -1.76 -5.24 -0.98
CA GLY A 82 -0.31 -5.39 -0.91
C GLY A 82 0.13 -6.59 -0.08
N SER A 83 -0.58 -6.89 1.00
CA SER A 83 -0.33 -8.06 1.85
C SER A 83 -0.69 -9.36 1.14
N TYR A 84 -1.81 -9.38 0.41
CA TYR A 84 -2.23 -10.49 -0.43
C TYR A 84 -1.18 -10.83 -1.50
N THR A 85 -0.70 -9.83 -2.25
CA THR A 85 0.33 -10.05 -3.28
C THR A 85 1.69 -10.48 -2.69
N ASP A 86 2.06 -9.98 -1.50
CA ASP A 86 3.23 -10.47 -0.75
C ASP A 86 3.08 -11.94 -0.34
N PHE A 87 1.88 -12.35 0.07
CA PHE A 87 1.58 -13.74 0.44
C PHE A 87 1.65 -14.69 -0.76
N VAL A 88 1.00 -14.33 -1.87
CA VAL A 88 1.06 -15.08 -3.14
C VAL A 88 2.51 -15.26 -3.58
N TYR A 89 3.32 -14.19 -3.56
CA TYR A 89 4.72 -14.25 -3.93
C TYR A 89 5.52 -15.19 -3.01
N ARG A 90 5.32 -15.12 -1.69
CA ARG A 90 6.02 -15.99 -0.73
C ARG A 90 5.71 -17.48 -0.96
N ILE A 91 4.44 -17.81 -1.19
CA ILE A 91 4.01 -19.19 -1.49
C ILE A 91 4.66 -19.65 -2.80
N SER A 92 4.54 -18.86 -3.86
CA SER A 92 5.12 -19.17 -5.16
C SER A 92 6.64 -19.39 -5.08
N GLN A 93 7.35 -18.52 -4.35
CA GLN A 93 8.80 -18.68 -4.17
C GLN A 93 9.18 -19.93 -3.38
N LYS A 94 8.32 -20.36 -2.45
CA LYS A 94 8.54 -21.61 -1.70
C LYS A 94 8.30 -22.87 -2.57
N LEU A 95 7.34 -22.80 -3.49
CA LEU A 95 6.95 -23.92 -4.34
C LEU A 95 7.80 -24.00 -5.63
N PHE A 96 7.95 -22.88 -6.34
CA PHE A 96 8.51 -22.86 -7.70
C PHE A 96 9.89 -22.24 -7.80
N HIS A 97 10.34 -21.47 -6.81
CA HIS A 97 11.67 -20.78 -6.79
C HIS A 97 11.93 -19.86 -7.99
N LYS A 98 10.89 -19.54 -8.79
CA LYS A 98 11.02 -18.74 -10.02
C LYS A 98 10.85 -17.25 -9.71
N LYS A 99 11.87 -16.46 -10.04
CA LYS A 99 11.85 -14.99 -9.95
C LYS A 99 12.02 -14.40 -11.34
N LEU A 100 11.11 -13.54 -11.74
CA LEU A 100 11.29 -12.75 -12.94
C LEU A 100 12.26 -11.59 -12.62
N LYS A 101 13.46 -11.64 -13.19
CA LYS A 101 14.43 -10.54 -13.11
C LYS A 101 14.26 -9.67 -14.33
N LEU A 102 13.59 -8.53 -14.16
CA LEU A 102 13.48 -7.50 -15.19
C LEU A 102 14.79 -6.68 -15.25
N SER A 103 15.20 -6.29 -16.44
CA SER A 103 16.27 -5.30 -16.62
C SER A 103 15.91 -3.99 -15.92
N GLU A 104 16.88 -3.31 -15.30
CA GLU A 104 16.67 -2.03 -14.60
C GLU A 104 16.02 -0.97 -15.50
N ARG A 105 16.36 -0.99 -16.80
CA ARG A 105 15.76 -0.07 -17.79
C ARG A 105 14.29 -0.41 -18.01
N MET A 106 13.95 -1.67 -18.25
CA MET A 106 12.57 -2.12 -18.46
C MET A 106 11.71 -1.89 -17.22
N ASP A 107 12.23 -2.20 -16.03
CA ASP A 107 11.56 -1.93 -14.77
C ASP A 107 11.20 -0.45 -14.58
N ARG A 108 12.11 0.45 -14.96
CA ARG A 108 11.88 1.90 -14.90
C ARG A 108 10.76 2.35 -15.81
N TRP A 109 10.71 1.86 -17.05
CA TRP A 109 9.64 2.16 -17.99
C TRP A 109 8.29 1.61 -17.54
N MET A 110 8.25 0.36 -17.08
CA MET A 110 7.03 -0.24 -16.57
C MET A 110 6.45 0.52 -15.36
N LYS A 111 7.28 1.11 -14.52
CA LYS A 111 6.81 1.96 -13.40
C LYS A 111 6.07 3.22 -13.85
N LEU A 112 6.25 3.67 -15.08
CA LEU A 112 5.51 4.81 -15.62
C LEU A 112 4.05 4.47 -15.94
N ILE A 113 3.73 3.19 -16.17
CA ILE A 113 2.37 2.73 -16.51
C ILE A 113 1.35 3.18 -15.45
N LYS A 114 1.68 3.08 -14.16
CA LYS A 114 0.78 3.51 -13.08
C LYS A 114 0.47 5.01 -13.09
N TYR A 115 1.40 5.85 -13.56
CA TYR A 115 1.16 7.29 -13.71
C TYR A 115 0.27 7.58 -14.93
N ALA A 116 0.43 6.82 -16.01
CA ALA A 116 -0.47 6.88 -17.15
C ALA A 116 -1.90 6.44 -16.76
N ILE A 117 -2.03 5.35 -16.00
CA ILE A 117 -3.32 4.89 -15.45
C ILE A 117 -3.94 5.98 -14.55
N LEU A 118 -3.15 6.59 -13.66
CA LEU A 118 -3.64 7.67 -12.81
C LEU A 118 -4.13 8.87 -13.64
N LEU A 119 -3.41 9.25 -14.68
CA LEU A 119 -3.81 10.35 -15.59
C LEU A 119 -5.11 10.02 -16.32
N ILE A 120 -5.23 8.82 -16.88
CA ILE A 120 -6.45 8.34 -17.54
C ILE A 120 -7.62 8.35 -16.56
N LEU A 121 -7.44 7.83 -15.33
CA LEU A 121 -8.48 7.88 -14.30
C LEU A 121 -8.87 9.31 -13.93
N ALA A 122 -7.90 10.21 -13.78
CA ALA A 122 -8.19 11.62 -13.49
C ALA A 122 -9.02 12.28 -14.60
N ILE A 123 -8.69 12.01 -15.86
CA ILE A 123 -9.43 12.60 -16.98
C ILE A 123 -10.80 11.95 -17.17
N THR A 124 -10.89 10.62 -17.12
CA THR A 124 -12.13 9.92 -17.49
C THR A 124 -13.15 9.89 -16.37
N VAL A 125 -12.73 9.61 -15.14
CA VAL A 125 -13.64 9.48 -13.99
C VAL A 125 -13.93 10.84 -13.38
N TRP A 126 -12.91 11.66 -13.15
CA TRP A 126 -13.05 12.90 -12.41
C TRP A 126 -13.60 14.06 -13.26
N THR A 127 -13.27 14.11 -14.55
CA THR A 127 -13.76 15.20 -15.43
C THR A 127 -14.99 14.82 -16.24
N LEU A 128 -15.08 13.59 -16.72
CA LEU A 128 -16.19 13.14 -17.56
C LEU A 128 -17.29 12.40 -16.77
N GLY A 129 -17.13 12.19 -15.46
CA GLY A 129 -18.13 11.54 -14.59
C GLY A 129 -18.43 10.07 -14.94
N LYS A 130 -17.61 9.42 -15.76
CA LYS A 130 -17.84 8.03 -16.21
C LYS A 130 -17.41 7.04 -15.12
N THR A 131 -18.39 6.42 -14.47
CA THR A 131 -18.19 5.41 -13.43
C THR A 131 -17.89 4.00 -13.98
N ALA A 132 -17.95 3.80 -15.30
CA ALA A 132 -17.75 2.50 -15.95
C ALA A 132 -16.38 1.85 -15.65
N PHE A 133 -15.42 2.62 -15.20
CA PHE A 133 -14.09 2.13 -14.82
C PHE A 133 -14.09 1.31 -13.52
N LEU A 134 -15.08 1.52 -12.65
CA LEU A 134 -15.19 0.82 -11.36
C LEU A 134 -15.43 -0.68 -11.54
N SER A 135 -16.20 -1.08 -12.55
CA SER A 135 -16.48 -2.50 -12.84
C SER A 135 -15.27 -3.28 -13.37
N VAL A 136 -14.24 -2.58 -13.85
CA VAL A 136 -13.00 -3.17 -14.38
C VAL A 136 -11.89 -3.22 -13.32
N SER A 137 -12.10 -2.63 -12.16
CA SER A 137 -11.08 -2.52 -11.12
C SER A 137 -10.79 -3.87 -10.44
N PRO A 138 -9.55 -4.38 -10.47
CA PRO A 138 -9.17 -5.58 -9.72
C PRO A 138 -9.22 -5.36 -8.20
N TRP A 139 -9.19 -4.12 -7.75
CA TRP A 139 -9.32 -3.74 -6.35
C TRP A 139 -10.72 -4.01 -5.81
N ASP A 140 -11.75 -3.59 -6.56
CA ASP A 140 -13.13 -3.76 -6.15
C ASP A 140 -13.52 -5.24 -6.15
N ALA A 141 -13.09 -5.98 -7.19
CA ALA A 141 -13.23 -7.43 -7.22
C ALA A 141 -12.56 -8.11 -6.00
N PHE A 142 -11.34 -7.71 -5.67
CA PHE A 142 -10.64 -8.22 -4.48
C PHE A 142 -11.33 -7.79 -3.19
N GLY A 143 -11.76 -6.54 -3.06
CA GLY A 143 -12.45 -6.01 -1.88
C GLY A 143 -13.72 -6.78 -1.57
N MET A 144 -14.52 -7.10 -2.61
CA MET A 144 -15.74 -7.89 -2.44
C MET A 144 -15.46 -9.35 -2.04
N LEU A 145 -14.37 -9.95 -2.55
CA LEU A 145 -13.97 -11.31 -2.19
C LEU A 145 -13.31 -11.41 -0.81
N ALA A 146 -12.60 -10.35 -0.39
CA ALA A 146 -11.80 -10.33 0.84
C ALA A 146 -12.56 -9.77 2.05
N THR A 147 -13.84 -9.40 1.91
CA THR A 147 -14.63 -8.84 3.02
C THR A 147 -14.85 -9.88 4.11
N VAL A 148 -14.24 -9.67 5.27
CA VAL A 148 -14.36 -10.55 6.43
C VAL A 148 -15.74 -10.39 7.07
N GLY A 149 -16.41 -11.50 7.36
CA GLY A 149 -17.71 -11.51 8.05
C GLY A 149 -18.94 -11.38 7.15
N LYS A 150 -18.76 -11.27 5.83
CA LYS A 150 -19.85 -11.33 4.84
C LYS A 150 -19.58 -12.45 3.84
N VAL A 151 -20.63 -13.20 3.49
CA VAL A 151 -20.50 -14.21 2.44
C VAL A 151 -20.34 -13.49 1.10
N PRO A 152 -19.24 -13.69 0.38
CA PRO A 152 -19.03 -13.03 -0.91
C PRO A 152 -20.09 -13.52 -1.90
N ASN A 153 -20.79 -12.60 -2.56
CA ASN A 153 -21.72 -12.95 -3.63
C ASN A 153 -20.91 -13.24 -4.91
N LEU A 154 -20.46 -14.49 -5.03
CA LEU A 154 -19.64 -14.96 -6.16
C LEU A 154 -20.37 -14.81 -7.49
N ALA A 155 -21.70 -15.01 -7.51
CA ALA A 155 -22.49 -14.84 -8.71
C ALA A 155 -22.47 -13.38 -9.19
N TYR A 156 -22.61 -12.41 -8.26
CA TYR A 156 -22.52 -10.99 -8.60
C TYR A 156 -21.11 -10.60 -9.09
N VAL A 157 -20.07 -11.06 -8.43
CA VAL A 157 -18.69 -10.77 -8.86
C VAL A 157 -18.40 -11.37 -10.23
N ALA A 158 -18.89 -12.59 -10.48
CA ALA A 158 -18.70 -13.27 -11.78
C ALA A 158 -19.50 -12.62 -12.92
N SER A 159 -20.71 -12.09 -12.65
CA SER A 159 -21.56 -11.51 -13.70
C SER A 159 -21.28 -10.01 -13.93
N SER A 160 -21.14 -9.24 -12.86
CA SER A 160 -21.06 -7.77 -12.94
C SER A 160 -19.62 -7.25 -12.96
N MET A 161 -18.65 -8.02 -12.44
CA MET A 161 -17.24 -7.62 -12.33
C MET A 161 -16.30 -8.59 -13.05
N THR A 162 -16.75 -9.24 -14.11
CA THR A 162 -15.98 -10.23 -14.88
C THR A 162 -14.60 -9.69 -15.31
N ALA A 163 -14.55 -8.48 -15.84
CA ALA A 163 -13.31 -7.84 -16.26
C ALA A 163 -12.35 -7.60 -15.08
N GLY A 164 -12.85 -7.09 -13.94
CA GLY A 164 -12.10 -6.92 -12.72
C GLY A 164 -11.55 -8.25 -12.16
N LEU A 165 -12.36 -9.32 -12.22
CA LEU A 165 -11.94 -10.65 -11.80
C LEU A 165 -10.83 -11.22 -12.69
N ILE A 166 -10.95 -11.10 -14.01
CA ILE A 166 -9.91 -11.53 -14.96
C ILE A 166 -8.61 -10.76 -14.69
N LEU A 167 -8.69 -9.44 -14.51
CA LEU A 167 -7.52 -8.63 -14.16
C LEU A 167 -6.92 -9.04 -12.82
N LEU A 168 -7.75 -9.35 -11.82
CA LEU A 168 -7.28 -9.86 -10.53
C LEU A 168 -6.52 -11.18 -10.68
N LEU A 169 -7.00 -12.12 -11.49
CA LEU A 169 -6.31 -13.37 -11.76
C LEU A 169 -4.97 -13.15 -12.48
N ILE A 170 -4.93 -12.28 -13.49
CA ILE A 170 -3.69 -11.91 -14.19
C ILE A 170 -2.69 -11.26 -13.22
N VAL A 171 -3.13 -10.31 -12.39
CA VAL A 171 -2.29 -9.65 -11.39
C VAL A 171 -1.77 -10.66 -10.36
N THR A 172 -2.59 -11.63 -9.96
CA THR A 172 -2.19 -12.70 -9.04
C THR A 172 -1.10 -13.57 -9.65
N ALA A 173 -1.28 -14.01 -10.91
CA ALA A 173 -0.28 -14.82 -11.63
C ALA A 173 1.06 -14.05 -11.81
N LEU A 174 1.01 -12.78 -12.17
CA LEU A 174 2.20 -11.93 -12.30
C LEU A 174 2.84 -11.62 -10.95
N SER A 175 2.05 -11.53 -9.87
CA SER A 175 2.56 -11.37 -8.50
C SER A 175 3.22 -12.63 -7.96
N ALA A 176 2.93 -13.80 -8.52
CA ALA A 176 3.62 -15.04 -8.17
C ALA A 176 5.10 -15.04 -8.59
N VAL A 177 5.45 -14.35 -9.68
CA VAL A 177 6.84 -14.28 -10.20
C VAL A 177 7.53 -12.95 -9.90
N THR A 178 6.77 -11.87 -9.69
CA THR A 178 7.31 -10.53 -9.35
C THR A 178 6.67 -10.02 -8.07
N GLU A 179 7.49 -9.79 -7.05
CA GLU A 179 6.99 -9.28 -5.76
C GLU A 179 6.26 -7.95 -5.96
N ARG A 180 5.01 -7.87 -5.47
CA ARG A 180 4.18 -6.67 -5.51
C ARG A 180 3.95 -6.11 -6.92
N PHE A 181 3.75 -6.95 -7.90
CA PHE A 181 3.59 -6.57 -9.30
C PHE A 181 2.58 -5.42 -9.48
N PHE A 182 1.38 -5.55 -8.93
CA PHE A 182 0.35 -4.52 -9.02
C PHE A 182 0.78 -3.18 -8.41
N CYS A 183 1.27 -3.21 -7.16
CA CYS A 183 1.70 -2.00 -6.45
C CYS A 183 2.88 -1.29 -7.13
N ARG A 184 3.69 -2.05 -7.89
CA ARG A 184 4.89 -1.58 -8.56
C ARG A 184 4.57 -0.91 -9.88
N TYR A 185 3.60 -1.43 -10.66
CA TYR A 185 3.39 -1.05 -12.05
C TYR A 185 1.98 -0.51 -12.37
N LEU A 186 0.95 -0.94 -11.66
CA LEU A 186 -0.44 -0.69 -12.05
C LEU A 186 -1.22 0.19 -11.07
N CYS A 187 -0.86 0.19 -9.79
CA CYS A 187 -1.65 0.81 -8.74
C CYS A 187 -1.70 2.35 -8.85
N PRO A 188 -2.86 2.98 -9.14
CA PRO A 188 -2.99 4.44 -9.25
C PRO A 188 -2.77 5.13 -7.90
N MET A 189 -3.29 4.59 -6.80
CA MET A 189 -3.01 5.11 -5.45
C MET A 189 -1.52 5.02 -5.11
N GLY A 190 -0.83 3.97 -5.61
CA GLY A 190 0.62 3.86 -5.55
C GLY A 190 1.33 4.98 -6.30
N ALA A 191 0.77 5.52 -7.38
CA ALA A 191 1.32 6.68 -8.09
C ALA A 191 1.13 7.96 -7.25
N VAL A 192 -0.05 8.21 -6.69
CA VAL A 192 -0.32 9.35 -5.80
C VAL A 192 0.65 9.34 -4.62
N PHE A 193 0.74 8.22 -3.90
CA PHE A 193 1.66 8.11 -2.76
C PHE A 193 3.13 8.18 -3.16
N SER A 194 3.50 7.83 -4.39
CA SER A 194 4.85 7.99 -4.88
C SER A 194 5.23 9.47 -5.01
N LEU A 195 4.32 10.29 -5.52
CA LEU A 195 4.52 11.73 -5.65
C LEU A 195 4.60 12.41 -4.29
N THR A 196 3.63 12.16 -3.39
CA THR A 196 3.63 12.76 -2.05
C THR A 196 4.84 12.32 -1.21
N SER A 197 5.27 11.07 -1.35
CA SER A 197 6.41 10.52 -0.61
C SER A 197 7.78 11.06 -1.04
N LEU A 198 7.88 11.84 -2.10
CA LEU A 198 9.12 12.57 -2.44
C LEU A 198 9.49 13.57 -1.34
N LEU A 199 8.50 14.14 -0.66
CA LEU A 199 8.65 15.12 0.43
C LEU A 199 8.88 14.48 1.80
N ARG A 200 8.87 13.13 1.90
CA ARG A 200 8.95 12.41 3.18
C ARG A 200 10.18 12.78 4.02
N VAL A 201 9.96 12.83 5.31
CA VAL A 201 10.98 13.12 6.33
C VAL A 201 11.78 11.84 6.67
N ALA A 202 11.09 10.70 6.83
CA ALA A 202 11.71 9.41 7.11
C ALA A 202 12.39 8.84 5.86
N ARG A 203 13.66 8.51 5.95
CA ARG A 203 14.45 7.98 4.81
C ARG A 203 15.30 6.79 5.24
N ILE A 204 15.50 5.87 4.32
CA ILE A 204 16.44 4.77 4.51
C ILE A 204 17.81 5.27 4.05
N LYS A 205 18.78 5.27 4.98
CA LYS A 205 20.17 5.62 4.71
C LYS A 205 21.02 4.36 4.69
N LYS A 206 21.97 4.32 3.78
CA LYS A 206 22.94 3.23 3.62
C LYS A 206 24.29 3.83 3.19
N PRO A 207 25.06 4.41 4.12
CA PRO A 207 26.34 5.03 3.81
C PRO A 207 27.26 4.10 3.00
N SER A 208 27.90 4.64 1.95
CA SER A 208 28.80 3.89 1.07
C SER A 208 30.03 3.38 1.82
N ALA A 209 30.56 4.16 2.78
CA ALA A 209 31.73 3.82 3.59
C ALA A 209 31.60 2.47 4.33
N GLY A 210 30.39 2.14 4.84
CA GLY A 210 30.13 0.85 5.51
C GLY A 210 29.62 -0.26 4.59
N CYS A 211 29.48 0.01 3.28
CA CYS A 211 28.84 -0.91 2.34
C CYS A 211 29.83 -1.92 1.75
N GLY A 212 29.53 -3.23 1.92
CA GLY A 212 30.30 -4.30 1.29
C GLY A 212 29.94 -4.59 -0.17
N LYS A 213 29.14 -3.77 -0.83
CA LYS A 213 28.69 -3.91 -2.24
C LYS A 213 28.07 -5.29 -2.60
N CYS A 214 27.56 -6.02 -1.60
CA CYS A 214 27.04 -7.40 -1.76
C CYS A 214 25.66 -7.50 -2.45
N ARG A 215 25.02 -6.37 -2.79
CA ARG A 215 23.72 -6.23 -3.47
C ARG A 215 22.50 -6.91 -2.79
N ILE A 216 22.66 -7.56 -1.64
CA ILE A 216 21.57 -8.27 -0.92
C ILE A 216 20.39 -7.36 -0.62
N CYS A 217 20.64 -6.09 -0.26
CA CYS A 217 19.58 -5.10 -0.02
C CYS A 217 18.75 -4.81 -1.27
N THR A 218 19.38 -4.74 -2.45
CA THR A 218 18.73 -4.55 -3.75
C THR A 218 17.90 -5.77 -4.13
N GLU A 219 18.44 -6.97 -3.97
CA GLU A 219 17.73 -8.22 -4.24
C GLU A 219 16.52 -8.44 -3.30
N SER A 220 16.62 -7.91 -2.09
CA SER A 220 15.54 -7.94 -1.10
C SER A 220 14.49 -6.82 -1.28
N CYS A 221 14.69 -5.93 -2.26
CA CYS A 221 13.79 -4.79 -2.47
C CYS A 221 12.58 -5.19 -3.29
N ALA A 222 11.38 -5.21 -2.67
CA ALA A 222 10.12 -5.52 -3.33
C ALA A 222 9.81 -4.57 -4.51
N MET A 223 10.29 -3.32 -4.46
CA MET A 223 10.05 -2.30 -5.48
C MET A 223 11.18 -2.20 -6.51
N GLY A 224 12.19 -3.07 -6.45
CA GLY A 224 13.29 -3.10 -7.40
C GLY A 224 14.14 -1.83 -7.45
N ILE A 225 14.35 -1.17 -6.30
CA ILE A 225 15.21 0.01 -6.23
C ILE A 225 16.66 -0.44 -6.20
N PRO A 226 17.56 0.12 -7.07
CA PRO A 226 18.97 -0.25 -7.10
C PRO A 226 19.73 0.35 -5.91
N LEU A 227 19.49 -0.19 -4.70
CA LEU A 227 20.03 0.31 -3.44
C LEU A 227 21.57 0.28 -3.39
N TYR A 228 22.22 -0.57 -4.21
CA TYR A 228 23.67 -0.68 -4.24
C TYR A 228 24.36 0.58 -4.78
N GLN A 229 23.63 1.43 -5.53
CA GLN A 229 24.16 2.65 -6.16
C GLN A 229 23.92 3.92 -5.34
N ILE A 230 23.10 3.86 -4.29
CA ILE A 230 22.62 5.05 -3.56
C ILE A 230 22.90 4.95 -2.07
N ASP A 231 23.25 6.09 -1.47
CA ASP A 231 23.48 6.20 -0.03
C ASP A 231 22.18 6.50 0.75
N THR A 232 21.26 7.22 0.13
CA THR A 232 19.97 7.58 0.71
C THR A 232 18.86 7.31 -0.29
N VAL A 233 17.80 6.64 0.17
CA VAL A 233 16.64 6.33 -0.67
C VAL A 233 15.74 7.56 -0.77
N ARG A 234 15.87 8.30 -1.88
CA ARG A 234 15.03 9.47 -2.20
C ARG A 234 13.84 9.11 -3.10
N SER A 235 13.91 7.96 -3.78
CA SER A 235 12.89 7.52 -4.72
C SER A 235 11.51 7.40 -4.06
N GLY A 236 10.49 8.02 -4.63
CA GLY A 236 9.09 7.88 -4.22
C GLY A 236 8.54 6.45 -4.30
N GLU A 237 9.24 5.56 -5.02
CA GLU A 237 8.86 4.14 -5.12
C GLU A 237 9.05 3.34 -3.83
N CYS A 238 9.82 3.86 -2.87
CA CYS A 238 10.07 3.16 -1.62
C CYS A 238 8.81 3.06 -0.76
N ILE A 239 8.33 1.84 -0.51
CA ILE A 239 7.16 1.53 0.34
C ILE A 239 7.50 1.38 1.82
N HIS A 240 8.68 1.77 2.24
CA HIS A 240 9.16 1.64 3.63
C HIS A 240 8.92 0.27 4.27
N CYS A 241 8.99 -0.81 3.48
CA CYS A 241 8.83 -2.18 3.98
C CYS A 241 10.02 -2.68 4.83
N MET A 242 11.10 -1.93 4.93
CA MET A 242 12.31 -2.17 5.73
C MET A 242 13.02 -3.52 5.48
N LYS A 243 12.66 -4.28 4.43
CA LYS A 243 13.31 -5.56 4.09
C LYS A 243 14.81 -5.41 3.86
N CYS A 244 15.23 -4.30 3.21
CA CYS A 244 16.63 -3.99 2.95
C CYS A 244 17.46 -3.78 4.24
N ILE A 245 16.84 -3.20 5.28
CA ILE A 245 17.48 -3.02 6.61
C ILE A 245 17.65 -4.38 7.28
N ALA A 246 16.59 -5.20 7.32
CA ALA A 246 16.65 -6.54 7.91
C ALA A 246 17.63 -7.46 7.17
N ALA A 247 17.78 -7.27 5.85
CA ALA A 247 18.62 -8.09 5.01
C ALA A 247 20.11 -7.70 5.03
N CYS A 248 20.47 -6.50 5.50
CA CYS A 248 21.84 -6.01 5.47
C CYS A 248 22.75 -6.80 6.46
N PRO A 249 23.78 -7.53 5.99
CA PRO A 249 24.65 -8.31 6.87
C PRO A 249 25.54 -7.43 7.75
N ARG A 250 25.90 -6.24 7.27
CA ARG A 250 26.74 -5.27 7.98
C ARG A 250 25.98 -4.29 8.86
N ASN A 251 24.65 -4.42 8.99
CA ASN A 251 23.77 -3.46 9.72
C ASN A 251 23.93 -2.01 9.26
N ASN A 252 24.41 -1.79 8.04
CA ASN A 252 24.71 -0.45 7.51
C ASN A 252 23.48 0.27 6.98
N ALA A 253 22.39 -0.46 6.65
CA ALA A 253 21.13 0.16 6.26
C ALA A 253 20.32 0.51 7.50
N ARG A 254 19.86 1.77 7.61
CA ARG A 254 19.17 2.31 8.78
C ARG A 254 17.97 3.15 8.39
N LEU A 255 16.97 3.25 9.27
CA LEU A 255 15.89 4.21 9.16
C LEU A 255 16.32 5.49 9.87
N SER A 256 16.35 6.59 9.15
CA SER A 256 16.69 7.91 9.69
C SER A 256 15.50 8.85 9.55
N VAL A 257 15.12 9.50 10.64
CA VAL A 257 14.09 10.54 10.71
C VAL A 257 14.75 11.82 11.22
N THR A 258 14.71 12.87 10.45
CA THR A 258 15.32 14.18 10.80
C THR A 258 16.79 14.08 11.23
N GLY A 259 17.55 13.10 10.70
CA GLY A 259 18.95 12.89 11.06
C GLY A 259 19.20 11.84 12.15
N SER A 260 18.22 11.53 12.97
CA SER A 260 18.32 10.52 14.04
C SER A 260 18.01 9.12 13.53
N ASP A 261 18.78 8.13 13.97
CA ASP A 261 18.55 6.73 13.64
C ASP A 261 17.46 6.12 14.52
N MET A 262 16.45 5.51 13.92
CA MET A 262 15.34 4.87 14.64
C MET A 262 15.35 3.35 14.47
N ARG A 263 14.87 2.63 15.50
CA ARG A 263 14.64 1.18 15.42
C ARG A 263 13.48 0.91 14.45
N PRO A 264 13.71 0.25 13.30
CA PRO A 264 12.72 0.15 12.22
C PRO A 264 11.47 -0.60 12.65
N LEU A 265 11.58 -1.67 13.46
CA LEU A 265 10.42 -2.43 13.94
C LEU A 265 9.53 -1.58 14.86
N VAL A 266 10.13 -0.90 15.85
CA VAL A 266 9.37 -0.08 16.80
C VAL A 266 8.66 1.07 16.06
N ALA A 267 9.37 1.79 15.20
CA ALA A 267 8.77 2.86 14.40
C ALA A 267 7.61 2.35 13.53
N SER A 268 7.77 1.18 12.92
CA SER A 268 6.75 0.61 12.03
C SER A 268 5.54 0.07 12.78
N THR A 269 5.72 -0.57 13.93
CA THR A 269 4.58 -1.08 14.72
C THR A 269 3.79 0.06 15.37
N VAL A 270 4.48 1.07 15.90
CA VAL A 270 3.82 2.26 16.47
C VAL A 270 3.04 3.03 15.39
N ALA A 271 3.64 3.24 14.21
CA ALA A 271 2.96 3.92 13.11
C ALA A 271 1.72 3.12 12.63
N ALA A 272 1.82 1.81 12.49
CA ALA A 272 0.70 0.95 12.10
C ALA A 272 -0.41 0.98 13.17
N ALA A 273 -0.08 0.88 14.44
CA ALA A 273 -1.04 0.95 15.54
C ALA A 273 -1.75 2.30 15.60
N ALA A 274 -1.00 3.40 15.46
CA ALA A 274 -1.56 4.75 15.45
C ALA A 274 -2.53 4.97 14.27
N MET A 275 -2.16 4.53 13.06
CA MET A 275 -3.03 4.63 11.89
C MET A 275 -4.28 3.77 12.03
N THR A 276 -4.14 2.52 12.49
CA THR A 276 -5.28 1.62 12.72
C THR A 276 -6.22 2.20 13.75
N GLY A 277 -5.68 2.68 14.88
CA GLY A 277 -6.46 3.33 15.93
C GLY A 277 -7.20 4.55 15.45
N PHE A 278 -6.54 5.45 14.71
CA PHE A 278 -7.16 6.65 14.16
C PHE A 278 -8.31 6.31 13.19
N THR A 279 -8.10 5.38 12.27
CA THR A 279 -9.12 4.96 11.31
C THR A 279 -10.30 4.28 12.01
N TYR A 280 -10.03 3.42 13.00
CA TYR A 280 -11.07 2.71 13.74
C TYR A 280 -11.90 3.66 14.60
N LEU A 281 -11.27 4.55 15.36
CA LEU A 281 -11.96 5.54 16.20
C LEU A 281 -12.77 6.53 15.36
N GLY A 282 -12.26 6.94 14.21
CA GLY A 282 -12.97 7.82 13.30
C GLY A 282 -14.26 7.18 12.77
N ASN A 283 -14.18 5.94 12.29
CA ASN A 283 -15.33 5.20 11.79
C ASN A 283 -16.33 4.85 12.91
N PHE A 284 -15.85 4.50 14.11
CA PHE A 284 -16.71 4.22 15.26
C PHE A 284 -17.52 5.46 15.71
N SER A 285 -16.84 6.61 15.81
CA SER A 285 -17.49 7.87 16.18
C SER A 285 -18.59 8.30 15.20
N PHE A 286 -18.37 8.04 13.90
CA PHE A 286 -19.36 8.33 12.87
C PHE A 286 -20.57 7.40 12.95
N ASN A 287 -20.35 6.09 13.09
CA ASN A 287 -21.43 5.09 13.15
C ASN A 287 -22.34 5.33 14.36
N HIS A 288 -21.76 5.72 15.50
CA HIS A 288 -22.50 6.04 16.71
C HIS A 288 -23.34 7.33 16.59
N ARG A 289 -22.87 8.35 15.82
CA ARG A 289 -23.63 9.56 15.54
C ARG A 289 -24.78 9.31 14.55
N SER A 290 -24.55 8.51 13.52
CA SER A 290 -25.56 8.12 12.54
C SER A 290 -26.71 7.35 13.19
N MET A 291 -26.42 6.43 14.12
CA MET A 291 -27.48 5.73 14.87
C MET A 291 -28.27 6.65 15.80
N ARG A 292 -27.64 7.67 16.41
CA ARG A 292 -28.35 8.66 17.24
C ARG A 292 -29.25 9.57 16.39
N SER A 293 -28.84 9.94 15.18
CA SER A 293 -29.69 10.76 14.30
C SER A 293 -30.90 9.98 13.77
N LEU A 294 -30.79 8.68 13.55
CA LEU A 294 -31.91 7.82 13.17
C LEU A 294 -32.90 7.61 14.31
N SER A 295 -32.46 7.54 15.57
CA SER A 295 -33.37 7.44 16.74
C SER A 295 -34.11 8.72 17.04
N PHE A 296 -33.67 9.88 16.56
CA PHE A 296 -34.40 11.16 16.73
C PHE A 296 -35.39 11.43 15.61
N SER A 297 -35.37 10.67 14.52
CA SER A 297 -36.34 10.80 13.41
C SER A 297 -37.57 9.88 13.54
N PHE A 298 -37.63 9.09 14.64
CA PHE A 298 -38.73 8.19 14.96
C PHE A 298 -39.52 8.62 16.24
N LEU A 299 -39.30 9.82 16.76
CA LEU A 299 -40.11 10.49 17.75
C LEU A 299 -40.75 11.78 17.15
#